data_7e72b57a4a148d5c7a1055a15d581707
#
_entry.id   7e72b57a4a148d5c7a1055a15d581707
#
_cell.length_a   1.000
_cell.length_b   1.000
_cell.length_c   1.000
_cell.angle_alpha   90.00
_cell.angle_beta   90.00
_cell.angle_gamma   90.00
#
_symmetry.space_group_name_H-M   'P 1'
#
loop_
_entity.id
_entity.type
_entity.pdbx_description
1 polymer ?
#
loop_
_entity_poly.entity_id
_entity_poly.type
_entity_poly.pdbx_seq_one_letter_code
_entity_poly.pdbx_strand_id
1 'polypeptide(L)'
;LQNAGSKKCRPSFVGQGKGFPSESVYSHFYTRAQLKEIAEYCKERYIEVIPEIDIPGHASAILQAYPELSCNKEQVKAKTSQGIFKDLLCAGNPATLKLIYDILDELCDIFPGKYFHLGGDEAPKDKWKKCPKCQSKIRELGLKNEEELHCSLVNRAAEYLEKKGRCVICWNEAANGGIL
;
A
#
# COMPACT_ATOMS: atom_id res chain seq x y z
N LEU A 1 5.52 -9.58 5.52
CA LEU A 1 6.28 -8.80 4.52
C LEU A 1 7.55 -9.53 4.01
N GLN A 2 8.22 -10.36 4.82
CA GLN A 2 9.43 -11.10 4.40
C GLN A 2 9.24 -11.98 3.16
N ASN A 3 8.02 -12.43 2.86
CA ASN A 3 7.75 -13.31 1.71
C ASN A 3 7.28 -12.57 0.45
N ALA A 4 6.84 -11.32 0.54
CA ALA A 4 6.38 -10.56 -0.62
C ALA A 4 7.53 -10.15 -1.55
N GLY A 5 8.72 -9.88 -1.01
CA GLY A 5 9.91 -9.50 -1.77
C GLY A 5 10.73 -10.67 -2.32
N SER A 6 10.49 -11.92 -1.86
CA SER A 6 11.34 -13.07 -2.22
C SER A 6 11.00 -13.75 -3.55
N LYS A 7 9.86 -13.43 -4.16
CA LYS A 7 9.53 -13.91 -5.50
C LYS A 7 10.16 -12.96 -6.52
N LYS A 8 11.28 -13.38 -7.09
CA LYS A 8 12.02 -12.80 -8.23
C LYS A 8 11.26 -11.69 -8.99
N CYS A 9 11.19 -10.50 -8.41
CA CYS A 9 10.89 -9.30 -9.16
C CYS A 9 12.19 -8.91 -9.86
N ARG A 10 12.20 -8.97 -11.18
CA ARG A 10 13.23 -8.28 -11.96
C ARG A 10 12.83 -6.81 -12.00
N PRO A 11 13.54 -5.90 -11.33
CA PRO A 11 13.35 -4.49 -11.61
C PRO A 11 13.89 -4.25 -13.01
N SER A 12 13.01 -4.03 -13.97
CA SER A 12 13.41 -3.50 -15.27
C SER A 12 13.59 -1.97 -15.15
N PHE A 13 14.59 -1.55 -14.39
CA PHE A 13 15.18 -0.25 -14.65
C PHE A 13 16.03 -0.40 -15.90
N VAL A 14 15.36 -0.40 -17.05
CA VAL A 14 16.01 -0.16 -18.33
C VAL A 14 16.09 1.34 -18.53
N GLY A 15 16.94 1.99 -17.74
CA GLY A 15 17.61 3.16 -18.26
C GLY A 15 18.47 2.67 -19.41
N GLN A 16 18.28 3.19 -20.62
CA GLN A 16 19.16 2.94 -21.77
C GLN A 16 20.54 3.57 -21.52
N GLY A 17 21.25 3.06 -20.51
CA GLY A 17 22.62 3.36 -20.20
C GLY A 17 23.44 2.10 -20.47
N LYS A 18 24.27 2.14 -21.50
CA LYS A 18 25.29 1.11 -21.77
C LYS A 18 26.10 0.89 -20.50
N GLY A 19 26.04 -0.32 -19.91
CA GLY A 19 27.00 -0.70 -18.87
C GLY A 19 26.52 -1.54 -17.68
N PHE A 20 25.25 -1.95 -17.58
CA PHE A 20 24.83 -2.90 -16.55
C PHE A 20 24.85 -4.32 -17.09
N PRO A 21 25.45 -5.30 -16.35
CA PRO A 21 25.41 -6.70 -16.78
C PRO A 21 23.97 -7.18 -16.87
N SER A 22 23.59 -7.74 -18.01
CA SER A 22 22.22 -8.14 -18.35
C SER A 22 21.65 -9.31 -17.54
N GLU A 23 22.37 -9.82 -16.55
CA GLU A 23 22.02 -11.04 -15.80
C GLU A 23 22.04 -10.92 -14.28
N SER A 24 22.24 -9.73 -13.70
CA SER A 24 22.13 -9.59 -12.25
C SER A 24 20.68 -9.51 -11.81
N VAL A 25 20.20 -10.57 -11.20
CA VAL A 25 18.91 -10.56 -10.49
C VAL A 25 19.07 -9.73 -9.21
N TYR A 26 18.68 -8.48 -9.23
CA TYR A 26 18.61 -7.67 -8.02
C TYR A 26 17.30 -8.02 -7.30
N SER A 27 17.42 -8.67 -6.16
CA SER A 27 16.33 -8.90 -5.23
C SER A 27 16.79 -8.49 -3.85
N HIS A 28 16.45 -7.27 -3.45
CA HIS A 28 16.83 -6.72 -2.16
C HIS A 28 15.60 -6.21 -1.42
N PHE A 29 15.60 -6.38 -0.12
CA PHE A 29 14.65 -5.75 0.80
C PHE A 29 15.41 -5.41 2.09
N TYR A 30 14.95 -4.40 2.78
CA TYR A 30 15.47 -4.08 4.11
C TYR A 30 14.90 -5.04 5.14
N THR A 31 15.76 -5.57 5.99
CA THR A 31 15.35 -6.28 7.21
C THR A 31 14.78 -5.28 8.23
N ARG A 32 14.00 -5.77 9.19
CA ARG A 32 13.52 -4.91 10.30
C ARG A 32 14.67 -4.23 11.05
N ALA A 33 15.78 -4.93 11.25
CA ALA A 33 16.96 -4.37 11.91
C ALA A 33 17.55 -3.21 11.11
N GLN A 34 17.69 -3.37 9.79
CA GLN A 34 18.19 -2.31 8.91
C GLN A 34 17.23 -1.10 8.86
N LEU A 35 15.92 -1.32 8.84
CA LEU A 35 14.94 -0.21 8.88
C LEU A 35 15.02 0.55 10.21
N LYS A 36 15.20 -0.14 11.34
CA LYS A 36 15.41 0.50 12.65
C LYS A 36 16.73 1.28 12.68
N GLU A 37 17.80 0.73 12.11
CA GLU A 37 19.08 1.42 11.98
C GLU A 37 18.96 2.70 11.14
N ILE A 38 18.22 2.63 10.01
CA ILE A 38 17.94 3.81 9.17
C ILE A 38 17.16 4.86 9.98
N ALA A 39 16.14 4.45 10.72
CA ALA A 39 15.33 5.38 11.52
C ALA A 39 16.18 6.08 12.60
N GLU A 40 17.05 5.34 13.30
CA GLU A 40 17.93 5.92 14.30
C GLU A 40 19.00 6.80 13.69
N TYR A 41 19.62 6.39 12.58
CA TYR A 41 20.58 7.20 11.84
C TYR A 41 20.01 8.56 11.41
N CYS A 42 18.75 8.56 10.94
CA CYS A 42 18.03 9.78 10.57
C CYS A 42 17.75 10.66 11.80
N LYS A 43 17.28 10.04 12.88
CA LYS A 43 16.96 10.74 14.14
C LYS A 43 18.16 11.47 14.73
N GLU A 44 19.35 10.86 14.73
CA GLU A 44 20.60 11.49 15.16
C GLU A 44 20.96 12.75 14.35
N ARG A 45 20.34 12.89 13.17
CA ARG A 45 20.53 14.01 12.23
C ARG A 45 19.35 14.94 12.16
N TYR A 46 18.42 14.82 13.12
CA TYR A 46 17.20 15.62 13.18
C TYR A 46 16.30 15.45 11.93
N ILE A 47 16.35 14.26 11.30
CA ILE A 47 15.49 13.88 10.17
C ILE A 47 14.44 12.91 10.68
N GLU A 48 13.16 13.24 10.52
CA GLU A 48 12.06 12.32 10.80
C GLU A 48 11.79 11.46 9.56
N VAL A 49 11.77 10.15 9.75
CA VAL A 49 11.39 9.20 8.68
C VAL A 49 9.89 9.00 8.74
N ILE A 50 9.21 9.30 7.64
CA ILE A 50 7.77 9.08 7.46
C ILE A 50 7.61 7.83 6.59
N PRO A 51 7.20 6.68 7.15
CA PRO A 51 6.94 5.51 6.34
C PRO A 51 5.67 5.72 5.51
N GLU A 52 5.71 5.30 4.25
CA GLU A 52 4.55 5.32 3.36
C GLU A 52 4.11 3.91 2.99
N ILE A 53 2.82 3.67 3.12
CA ILE A 53 2.13 2.50 2.56
C ILE A 53 0.98 3.00 1.72
N ASP A 54 1.14 2.90 0.42
CA ASP A 54 0.12 3.37 -0.51
C ASP A 54 -1.01 2.35 -0.64
N ILE A 55 -2.21 2.80 -0.31
CA ILE A 55 -3.46 2.03 -0.35
C ILE A 55 -4.60 2.87 -0.93
N PRO A 56 -5.51 2.26 -1.69
CA PRO A 56 -5.57 0.88 -2.16
C PRO A 56 -4.81 0.65 -3.47
N GLY A 57 -4.25 1.72 -4.05
CA GLY A 57 -3.46 1.74 -5.28
C GLY A 57 -2.08 1.15 -5.09
N HIS A 58 -1.28 1.17 -6.15
CA HIS A 58 0.13 0.75 -6.18
C HIS A 58 0.43 -0.61 -5.52
N ALA A 59 -0.59 -1.46 -5.39
CA ALA A 59 -0.59 -2.70 -4.61
C ALA A 59 -0.17 -3.94 -5.41
N SER A 60 0.39 -3.79 -6.61
CA SER A 60 0.68 -4.94 -7.48
C SER A 60 1.64 -5.97 -6.85
N ALA A 61 2.62 -5.52 -6.05
CA ALA A 61 3.54 -6.41 -5.33
C ALA A 61 2.81 -7.18 -4.22
N ILE A 62 1.91 -6.52 -3.49
CA ILE A 62 1.07 -7.16 -2.47
C ILE A 62 0.16 -8.19 -3.14
N LEU A 63 -0.50 -7.83 -4.23
CA LEU A 63 -1.43 -8.70 -4.96
C LEU A 63 -0.72 -9.86 -5.67
N GLN A 64 0.56 -9.73 -6.00
CA GLN A 64 1.36 -10.86 -6.46
C GLN A 64 1.59 -11.89 -5.36
N ALA A 65 1.80 -11.44 -4.13
CA ALA A 65 2.03 -12.30 -2.97
C ALA A 65 0.71 -12.86 -2.38
N TYR A 66 -0.36 -12.06 -2.43
CA TYR A 66 -1.68 -12.33 -1.83
C TYR A 66 -2.78 -12.09 -2.88
N PRO A 67 -2.89 -12.95 -3.91
CA PRO A 67 -3.88 -12.76 -5.00
C PRO A 67 -5.32 -12.77 -4.52
N GLU A 68 -5.60 -13.39 -3.37
CA GLU A 68 -6.93 -13.42 -2.74
C GLU A 68 -7.43 -12.04 -2.28
N LEU A 69 -6.52 -11.07 -2.18
CA LEU A 69 -6.86 -9.68 -1.83
C LEU A 69 -7.27 -8.85 -3.04
N SER A 70 -7.18 -9.39 -4.26
CA SER A 70 -7.73 -8.76 -5.45
C SER A 70 -9.25 -9.00 -5.56
N CYS A 71 -9.95 -8.15 -6.34
CA CYS A 71 -11.40 -8.27 -6.52
C CYS A 71 -11.83 -9.58 -7.16
N ASN A 72 -11.04 -10.09 -8.08
CA ASN A 72 -11.32 -11.27 -8.90
C ASN A 72 -10.40 -12.46 -8.58
N LYS A 73 -9.54 -12.34 -7.57
CA LYS A 73 -8.55 -13.35 -7.18
C LYS A 73 -7.57 -13.72 -8.31
N GLU A 74 -7.46 -12.89 -9.33
CA GLU A 74 -6.48 -13.10 -10.39
C GLU A 74 -5.06 -12.90 -9.87
N GLN A 75 -4.16 -13.72 -10.37
CA GLN A 75 -2.75 -13.55 -10.10
C GLN A 75 -2.24 -12.29 -10.80
N VAL A 76 -1.89 -11.30 -10.01
CA VAL A 76 -1.28 -10.06 -10.49
C VAL A 76 0.23 -10.25 -10.53
N LYS A 77 0.86 -9.78 -11.60
CA LYS A 77 2.33 -9.67 -11.66
C LYS A 77 2.73 -8.28 -11.16
N ALA A 78 3.73 -8.23 -10.27
CA ALA A 78 4.30 -6.95 -9.86
C ALA A 78 4.77 -6.17 -11.09
N LYS A 79 4.44 -4.89 -11.10
CA LYS A 79 4.77 -4.02 -12.23
C LYS A 79 6.24 -3.61 -12.16
N THR A 80 6.85 -3.53 -13.33
CA THR A 80 8.26 -3.16 -13.50
C THR A 80 8.43 -1.89 -14.32
N SER A 81 7.33 -1.21 -14.61
CA SER A 81 7.27 0.07 -15.33
C SER A 81 6.53 1.10 -14.50
N GLN A 82 6.75 2.37 -14.81
CA GLN A 82 5.94 3.47 -14.27
C GLN A 82 4.54 3.46 -14.87
N GLY A 83 3.56 3.92 -14.12
CA GLY A 83 2.18 4.10 -14.59
C GLY A 83 1.13 3.84 -13.53
N ILE A 84 -0.09 4.24 -13.84
CA ILE A 84 -1.28 3.99 -13.03
C ILE A 84 -1.84 2.63 -13.42
N PHE A 85 -1.96 1.74 -12.44
CA PHE A 85 -2.42 0.38 -12.68
C PHE A 85 -3.78 0.11 -12.04
N LYS A 86 -4.60 -0.72 -12.71
CA LYS A 86 -5.95 -1.07 -12.24
C LYS A 86 -5.96 -2.17 -11.17
N ASP A 87 -4.81 -2.50 -10.61
CA ASP A 87 -4.65 -3.59 -9.64
C ASP A 87 -4.71 -3.02 -8.23
N LEU A 88 -5.94 -2.82 -7.75
CA LEU A 88 -6.23 -2.32 -6.40
C LEU A 88 -6.48 -3.47 -5.42
N LEU A 89 -6.18 -3.22 -4.14
CA LEU A 89 -6.70 -4.03 -3.04
C LEU A 89 -8.23 -4.03 -3.04
N CYS A 90 -8.84 -5.16 -2.79
CA CYS A 90 -10.30 -5.28 -2.73
C CYS A 90 -10.83 -4.70 -1.41
N ALA A 91 -11.38 -3.49 -1.44
CA ALA A 91 -11.91 -2.82 -0.24
C ALA A 91 -13.10 -3.55 0.40
N GLY A 92 -13.82 -4.36 -0.37
CA GLY A 92 -14.91 -5.21 0.14
C GLY A 92 -14.44 -6.52 0.78
N ASN A 93 -13.13 -6.84 0.73
CA ASN A 93 -12.60 -8.05 1.35
C ASN A 93 -12.09 -7.73 2.78
N PRO A 94 -12.66 -8.34 3.84
CA PRO A 94 -12.21 -8.07 5.21
C PRO A 94 -10.74 -8.42 5.45
N ALA A 95 -10.19 -9.39 4.73
CA ALA A 95 -8.77 -9.73 4.81
C ALA A 95 -7.84 -8.59 4.34
N THR A 96 -8.33 -7.71 3.47
CA THR A 96 -7.59 -6.52 3.03
C THR A 96 -7.29 -5.60 4.21
N LEU A 97 -8.32 -5.24 4.97
CA LEU A 97 -8.16 -4.35 6.12
C LEU A 97 -7.31 -4.99 7.22
N LYS A 98 -7.48 -6.31 7.42
CA LYS A 98 -6.64 -7.04 8.36
C LYS A 98 -5.17 -6.96 7.97
N LEU A 99 -4.82 -7.21 6.69
CA LEU A 99 -3.44 -7.09 6.23
C LEU A 99 -2.91 -5.67 6.41
N ILE A 100 -3.71 -4.65 6.11
CA ILE A 100 -3.32 -3.25 6.33
C ILE A 100 -2.95 -3.03 7.80
N TYR A 101 -3.78 -3.47 8.73
CA TYR A 101 -3.50 -3.34 10.15
C TYR A 101 -2.23 -4.10 10.58
N ASP A 102 -2.04 -5.33 10.09
CA ASP A 102 -0.84 -6.13 10.39
C ASP A 102 0.45 -5.41 9.89
N ILE A 103 0.38 -4.76 8.72
CA ILE A 103 1.48 -3.95 8.19
C ILE A 103 1.72 -2.70 9.04
N LEU A 104 0.66 -1.98 9.40
CA LEU A 104 0.76 -0.78 10.20
C LEU A 104 1.32 -1.07 11.60
N ASP A 105 0.97 -2.23 12.19
CA ASP A 105 1.55 -2.69 13.45
C ASP A 105 3.07 -2.87 13.34
N GLU A 106 3.50 -3.57 12.30
CA GLU A 106 4.93 -3.80 12.07
C GLU A 106 5.69 -2.49 11.85
N LEU A 107 5.10 -1.55 11.10
CA LEU A 107 5.73 -0.26 10.85
C LEU A 107 5.77 0.62 12.11
N CYS A 108 4.74 0.59 12.95
CA CYS A 108 4.75 1.30 14.22
C CYS A 108 5.85 0.80 15.17
N ASP A 109 6.21 -0.49 15.10
CA ASP A 109 7.32 -1.08 15.84
C ASP A 109 8.69 -0.66 15.30
N ILE A 110 8.77 -0.37 14.00
CA ILE A 110 10.02 -0.02 13.32
C ILE A 110 10.29 1.48 13.39
N PHE A 111 9.27 2.29 13.10
CA PHE A 111 9.39 3.75 12.98
C PHE A 111 8.74 4.44 14.18
N PRO A 112 9.55 5.08 15.05
CA PRO A 112 9.04 5.75 16.24
C PRO A 112 8.40 7.12 15.92
N GLY A 113 8.57 7.64 14.70
CA GLY A 113 8.07 8.96 14.28
C GLY A 113 6.56 9.10 14.41
N LYS A 114 6.11 10.34 14.48
CA LYS A 114 4.70 10.66 14.68
C LYS A 114 3.85 10.47 13.42
N TYR A 115 4.44 10.68 12.25
CA TYR A 115 3.73 10.76 10.99
C TYR A 115 3.84 9.47 10.17
N PHE A 116 2.73 9.06 9.57
CA PHE A 116 2.61 7.94 8.66
C PHE A 116 1.86 8.37 7.41
N HIS A 117 2.32 7.98 6.24
CA HIS A 117 1.66 8.28 4.98
C HIS A 117 0.94 7.03 4.44
N LEU A 118 -0.34 7.19 4.11
CA LEU A 118 -1.18 6.10 3.60
C LEU A 118 -1.37 6.12 2.08
N GLY A 119 -0.70 7.04 1.36
CA GLY A 119 -0.88 7.18 -0.08
C GLY A 119 -2.28 7.67 -0.42
N GLY A 120 -3.00 6.86 -1.19
CA GLY A 120 -4.41 7.09 -1.55
C GLY A 120 -4.60 7.73 -2.91
N ASP A 121 -3.54 7.85 -3.70
CA ASP A 121 -3.58 8.37 -5.05
C ASP A 121 -3.77 7.29 -6.12
N GLU A 122 -4.02 7.75 -7.33
CA GLU A 122 -4.00 6.97 -8.56
C GLU A 122 -4.73 5.60 -8.47
N ALA A 123 -5.89 5.57 -7.85
CA ALA A 123 -6.67 4.36 -7.60
C ALA A 123 -7.87 4.20 -8.55
N PRO A 124 -7.73 3.63 -9.77
CA PRO A 124 -8.82 3.45 -10.73
C PRO A 124 -9.83 2.40 -10.25
N LYS A 125 -11.08 2.78 -9.99
CA LYS A 125 -12.13 1.95 -9.35
C LYS A 125 -12.87 1.01 -10.31
N ASP A 126 -12.42 0.81 -11.54
CA ASP A 126 -13.10 -0.03 -12.55
C ASP A 126 -13.41 -1.45 -12.06
N LYS A 127 -12.44 -2.06 -11.33
CA LYS A 127 -12.62 -3.40 -10.77
C LYS A 127 -13.59 -3.41 -9.59
N TRP A 128 -13.63 -2.35 -8.78
CA TRP A 128 -14.55 -2.24 -7.66
C TRP A 128 -16.00 -2.12 -8.10
N LYS A 129 -16.28 -1.39 -9.20
CA LYS A 129 -17.61 -1.27 -9.79
C LYS A 129 -18.23 -2.61 -10.16
N LYS A 130 -17.39 -3.58 -10.52
CA LYS A 130 -17.81 -4.94 -10.92
C LYS A 130 -17.66 -5.98 -9.81
N CYS A 131 -17.05 -5.61 -8.69
CA CYS A 131 -16.76 -6.56 -7.60
C CYS A 131 -17.96 -6.70 -6.65
N PRO A 132 -18.57 -7.90 -6.54
CA PRO A 132 -19.70 -8.10 -5.64
C PRO A 132 -19.40 -7.75 -4.18
N LYS A 133 -18.17 -8.00 -3.71
CA LYS A 133 -17.76 -7.68 -2.34
C LYS A 133 -17.67 -6.17 -2.10
N CYS A 134 -17.08 -5.42 -3.05
CA CYS A 134 -17.00 -3.95 -2.95
C CYS A 134 -18.40 -3.34 -3.00
N GLN A 135 -19.25 -3.80 -3.93
CA GLN A 135 -20.63 -3.33 -4.03
C GLN A 135 -21.47 -3.68 -2.79
N SER A 136 -21.25 -4.86 -2.21
CA SER A 136 -21.88 -5.21 -0.93
C SER A 136 -21.42 -4.30 0.21
N LYS A 137 -20.12 -3.98 0.27
CA LYS A 137 -19.56 -3.11 1.30
C LYS A 137 -20.09 -1.67 1.18
N ILE A 138 -20.24 -1.14 -0.06
CA ILE A 138 -20.87 0.16 -0.31
C ILE A 138 -22.28 0.19 0.28
N ARG A 139 -23.11 -0.83 0.00
CA ARG A 139 -24.47 -0.91 0.56
C ARG A 139 -24.49 -1.07 2.07
N GLU A 140 -23.62 -1.94 2.62
CA GLU A 140 -23.50 -2.19 4.06
C GLU A 140 -23.19 -0.91 4.84
N LEU A 141 -22.29 -0.06 4.29
CA LEU A 141 -21.87 1.17 4.93
C LEU A 141 -22.74 2.40 4.55
N GLY A 142 -23.75 2.24 3.70
CA GLY A 142 -24.58 3.34 3.22
C GLY A 142 -23.86 4.35 2.35
N LEU A 143 -22.78 3.93 1.68
CA LEU A 143 -21.97 4.79 0.83
C LEU A 143 -22.61 4.99 -0.54
N LYS A 144 -22.32 6.11 -1.21
CA LYS A 144 -22.91 6.46 -2.50
C LYS A 144 -22.20 5.79 -3.69
N ASN A 145 -20.87 5.61 -3.57
CA ASN A 145 -20.04 5.17 -4.70
C ASN A 145 -18.68 4.61 -4.24
N GLU A 146 -17.83 4.25 -5.21
CA GLU A 146 -16.50 3.70 -4.98
C GLU A 146 -15.51 4.74 -4.44
N GLU A 147 -15.73 6.04 -4.67
CA GLU A 147 -14.88 7.08 -4.10
C GLU A 147 -15.11 7.16 -2.58
N GLU A 148 -16.36 7.11 -2.13
CA GLU A 148 -16.66 7.04 -0.70
C GLU A 148 -16.15 5.72 -0.08
N LEU A 149 -16.16 4.60 -0.82
CA LEU A 149 -15.57 3.35 -0.35
C LEU A 149 -14.05 3.47 -0.20
N HIS A 150 -13.38 4.17 -1.12
CA HIS A 150 -11.96 4.47 -1.02
C HIS A 150 -11.66 5.30 0.23
N CYS A 151 -12.36 6.42 0.39
CA CYS A 151 -12.24 7.28 1.56
C CYS A 151 -12.47 6.49 2.86
N SER A 152 -13.52 5.66 2.91
CA SER A 152 -13.82 4.80 4.06
C SER A 152 -12.69 3.82 4.39
N LEU A 153 -12.04 3.22 3.39
CA LEU A 153 -10.91 2.32 3.62
C LEU A 153 -9.72 3.06 4.23
N VAL A 154 -9.36 4.21 3.67
CA VAL A 154 -8.24 5.04 4.14
C VAL A 154 -8.54 5.57 5.55
N ASN A 155 -9.77 6.06 5.80
CA ASN A 155 -10.17 6.55 7.13
C ASN A 155 -10.05 5.45 8.19
N ARG A 156 -10.45 4.21 7.91
CA ARG A 156 -10.31 3.10 8.86
C ARG A 156 -8.85 2.77 9.18
N ALA A 157 -7.95 2.91 8.20
CA ALA A 157 -6.51 2.78 8.45
C ALA A 157 -5.97 3.98 9.26
N ALA A 158 -6.45 5.18 8.98
CA ALA A 158 -6.11 6.39 9.71
C ALA A 158 -6.55 6.30 11.19
N GLU A 159 -7.80 5.96 11.45
CA GLU A 159 -8.32 5.75 12.82
C GLU A 159 -7.51 4.70 13.59
N TYR A 160 -7.04 3.66 12.89
CA TYR A 160 -6.21 2.63 13.51
C TYR A 160 -4.86 3.20 13.95
N LEU A 161 -4.22 4.03 13.14
CA LEU A 161 -2.98 4.72 13.47
C LEU A 161 -3.18 5.78 14.56
N GLU A 162 -4.28 6.53 14.52
CA GLU A 162 -4.62 7.53 15.55
C GLU A 162 -4.77 6.91 16.93
N LYS A 163 -5.42 5.73 17.04
CA LYS A 163 -5.50 4.97 18.29
C LYS A 163 -4.13 4.53 18.83
N LYS A 164 -3.11 4.51 17.98
CA LYS A 164 -1.71 4.27 18.33
C LYS A 164 -0.92 5.56 18.58
N GLY A 165 -1.58 6.72 18.58
CA GLY A 165 -0.95 8.03 18.79
C GLY A 165 -0.18 8.54 17.59
N ARG A 166 -0.47 8.03 16.39
CA ARG A 166 0.16 8.47 15.14
C ARG A 166 -0.72 9.48 14.40
N CYS A 167 -0.11 10.35 13.61
CA CYS A 167 -0.78 11.27 12.70
C CYS A 167 -0.66 10.73 11.28
N VAL A 168 -1.73 10.90 10.50
CA VAL A 168 -1.80 10.38 9.14
C VAL A 168 -1.66 11.51 8.12
N ILE A 169 -0.93 11.23 7.06
CA ILE A 169 -0.80 12.03 5.85
C ILE A 169 -1.31 11.19 4.68
N CYS A 170 -2.00 11.79 3.75
CA CYS A 170 -2.46 11.16 2.51
C CYS A 170 -2.30 12.14 1.34
N TRP A 171 -2.27 11.60 0.13
CA TRP A 171 -2.48 12.41 -1.06
C TRP A 171 -3.94 12.92 -1.08
N ASN A 172 -4.16 14.06 -1.69
CA ASN A 172 -5.50 14.69 -1.72
C ASN A 172 -6.57 13.81 -2.40
N GLU A 173 -6.19 12.92 -3.29
CA GLU A 173 -7.10 11.99 -3.98
C GLU A 173 -7.80 11.02 -3.02
N ALA A 174 -7.19 10.71 -1.88
CA ALA A 174 -7.81 9.91 -0.84
C ALA A 174 -9.12 10.52 -0.31
N ALA A 175 -9.29 11.85 -0.44
CA ALA A 175 -10.46 12.60 0.01
C ALA A 175 -11.49 12.90 -1.09
N ASN A 176 -11.35 12.36 -2.31
CA ASN A 176 -12.27 12.58 -3.43
C ASN A 176 -13.72 12.14 -3.12
N GLY A 177 -13.89 11.15 -2.23
CA GLY A 177 -15.19 10.73 -1.71
C GLY A 177 -15.78 11.61 -0.62
N GLY A 178 -15.07 12.67 -0.23
CA GLY A 178 -15.40 13.53 0.92
C GLY A 178 -14.74 13.04 2.21
N ILE A 179 -14.81 13.85 3.25
CA ILE A 179 -14.38 13.47 4.61
C ILE A 179 -15.55 12.74 5.26
N LEU A 180 -15.37 11.48 5.60
CA LEU A 180 -16.36 10.66 6.31
C LEU A 180 -16.14 10.76 7.82
#